data_bc1e51623ee1e156cb558cdd8ee217c1
#
_entry.id   bc1e51623ee1e156cb558cdd8ee217c1
#
_cell.length_a   1.000
_cell.length_b   1.000
_cell.length_c   1.000
_cell.angle_alpha   90.00
_cell.angle_beta   90.00
_cell.angle_gamma   90.00
#
_symmetry.space_group_name_H-M   'P 1'
#
loop_
_entity.id
_entity.type
_entity.pdbx_description
1 polymer ?
#
loop_
_entity_poly.entity_id
_entity_poly.type
_entity_poly.pdbx_seq_one_letter_code
_entity_poly.pdbx_strand_id
1 'polypeptide(L)'
;MTHIIDRINTALDLWDFQQVDILFNAYHKEAQTQYFHYLFSTGRFHTIIHIAPDNAEFSQYVQENFAISVDVLNNFLQEIFTNPQNSLESLTDSNAVFKAYIANYIIENLLQNEINHHKQDLKNFLIYFYESCIHQCENPISFGFYTSKMLRYFLTLRDEKDFFVPVQPFATSYKILHKLYNSNQEGARIFFNIFNARLRKYLSVWDKCDTMLAKPKIAICLYGILRGNYLKALENISAKLALPLNADLFLFTWDEYHLWPGLGGGYNWIERKCTKDFAKEVGIIGDKNFLIQNFRNTALKLETEYLVKLTQEEIQKISQIPNFKHGELGDQSAFDNTPSPNHAKLFYGIYKSFEVMQNYEKMQNFQYDYVIITRIDIEPVLNLDNFHHLTSLKPNQIDTPVIDYGGSGTGSAFGTRYAMQKHAQLFLKRHLLAGDMIGWIDDNHQIFFKWEVYNGLEQVKTNFITFDIIGQTSVVDGFAFPNITKELAEDIETLKEKFSPQEIQSFKKAFQKVKKHFKTMQKTGFRTFNKIWWNQ
;
A
#
# COMPACT_ATOMS: atom_id res chain seq x y z
N MET A 1 23.09 -20.02 16.68
CA MET A 1 23.98 -18.99 16.10
C MET A 1 23.90 -18.93 14.57
N THR A 2 24.17 -20.01 13.85
CA THR A 2 24.12 -20.05 12.36
C THR A 2 22.82 -19.48 11.79
N HIS A 3 21.67 -19.88 12.28
CA HIS A 3 20.35 -19.40 11.79
C HIS A 3 20.13 -17.88 11.93
N ILE A 4 20.72 -17.23 12.95
CA ILE A 4 20.59 -15.77 13.13
C ILE A 4 21.47 -15.04 12.11
N ILE A 5 22.70 -15.50 11.92
CA ILE A 5 23.63 -14.95 10.94
C ILE A 5 23.03 -15.09 9.53
N ASP A 6 22.43 -16.23 9.20
CA ASP A 6 21.78 -16.43 7.92
C ASP A 6 20.61 -15.45 7.70
N ARG A 7 19.84 -15.16 8.74
CA ARG A 7 18.76 -14.14 8.67
C ARG A 7 19.30 -12.74 8.47
N ILE A 8 20.39 -12.37 9.16
CA ILE A 8 21.06 -11.08 8.99
C ILE A 8 21.58 -10.95 7.56
N ASN A 9 22.30 -11.96 7.07
CA ASN A 9 22.81 -11.97 5.72
C ASN A 9 21.70 -11.85 4.68
N THR A 10 20.61 -12.59 4.85
CA THR A 10 19.43 -12.49 3.97
C THR A 10 18.85 -11.07 3.94
N ALA A 11 18.73 -10.42 5.09
CA ALA A 11 18.24 -9.05 5.17
C ALA A 11 19.23 -8.05 4.52
N LEU A 12 20.53 -8.26 4.69
CA LEU A 12 21.57 -7.46 4.03
C LEU A 12 21.54 -7.64 2.50
N ASP A 13 21.39 -8.85 2.01
CA ASP A 13 21.30 -9.14 0.58
C ASP A 13 20.07 -8.48 -0.07
N LEU A 14 18.99 -8.35 0.68
CA LEU A 14 17.77 -7.68 0.26
C LEU A 14 17.80 -6.15 0.46
N TRP A 15 18.84 -5.62 1.10
CA TRP A 15 18.94 -4.22 1.54
C TRP A 15 17.80 -3.79 2.47
N ASP A 16 17.26 -4.74 3.23
CA ASP A 16 16.28 -4.48 4.28
C ASP A 16 16.97 -4.03 5.57
N PHE A 17 17.49 -2.81 5.55
CA PHE A 17 18.28 -2.24 6.66
C PHE A 17 17.47 -2.10 7.95
N GLN A 18 16.16 -1.96 7.87
CA GLN A 18 15.31 -1.94 9.06
C GLN A 18 15.27 -3.33 9.72
N GLN A 19 15.12 -4.39 8.94
CA GLN A 19 15.16 -5.74 9.48
C GLN A 19 16.55 -6.09 10.03
N VAL A 20 17.62 -5.60 9.39
CA VAL A 20 19.00 -5.73 9.89
C VAL A 20 19.12 -5.06 11.25
N ASP A 21 18.63 -3.83 11.42
CA ASP A 21 18.64 -3.12 12.69
C ASP A 21 17.89 -3.87 13.79
N ILE A 22 16.72 -4.40 13.49
CA ILE A 22 15.93 -5.21 14.44
C ILE A 22 16.69 -6.46 14.88
N LEU A 23 17.32 -7.16 13.93
CA LEU A 23 18.08 -8.35 14.22
C LEU A 23 19.34 -8.06 15.06
N PHE A 24 20.10 -7.02 14.74
CA PHE A 24 21.26 -6.64 15.52
C PHE A 24 20.88 -6.11 16.91
N ASN A 25 19.80 -5.34 17.04
CA ASN A 25 19.31 -4.90 18.35
C ASN A 25 18.96 -6.09 19.27
N ALA A 26 18.47 -7.18 18.70
CA ALA A 26 18.15 -8.38 19.46
C ALA A 26 19.37 -9.29 19.73
N TYR A 27 20.36 -9.32 18.84
CA TYR A 27 21.42 -10.35 18.80
C TYR A 27 22.83 -9.79 18.59
N HIS A 28 23.10 -8.53 18.96
CA HIS A 28 24.39 -7.87 18.73
C HIS A 28 25.57 -8.59 19.42
N LYS A 29 25.33 -9.25 20.57
CA LYS A 29 26.39 -9.97 21.29
C LYS A 29 26.84 -11.23 20.56
N GLU A 30 25.90 -11.91 19.88
CA GLU A 30 26.17 -13.13 19.14
C GLU A 30 26.79 -12.87 17.76
N ALA A 31 26.65 -11.65 17.23
CA ALA A 31 27.12 -11.25 15.91
C ALA A 31 27.92 -9.93 15.96
N GLN A 32 28.75 -9.74 16.98
CA GLN A 32 29.39 -8.46 17.28
C GLN A 32 30.27 -7.93 16.13
N THR A 33 31.10 -8.77 15.53
CA THR A 33 31.98 -8.37 14.42
C THR A 33 31.17 -7.92 13.20
N GLN A 34 30.11 -8.67 12.84
CA GLN A 34 29.21 -8.32 11.73
C GLN A 34 28.45 -7.03 12.03
N TYR A 35 28.06 -6.84 13.31
CA TYR A 35 27.38 -5.62 13.74
C TYR A 35 28.28 -4.40 13.63
N PHE A 36 29.52 -4.46 14.06
CA PHE A 36 30.48 -3.38 13.88
C PHE A 36 30.72 -3.06 12.40
N HIS A 37 30.93 -4.09 11.59
CA HIS A 37 31.10 -3.89 10.16
C HIS A 37 29.88 -3.22 9.52
N TYR A 38 28.69 -3.61 9.91
CA TYR A 38 27.43 -3.01 9.46
C TYR A 38 27.32 -1.54 9.87
N LEU A 39 27.56 -1.23 11.14
CA LEU A 39 27.51 0.15 11.65
C LEU A 39 28.53 1.06 10.94
N PHE A 40 29.74 0.59 10.71
CA PHE A 40 30.74 1.31 9.92
C PHE A 40 30.26 1.54 8.49
N SER A 41 29.82 0.48 7.82
CA SER A 41 29.37 0.54 6.43
C SER A 41 28.20 1.50 6.22
N THR A 42 27.37 1.69 7.23
CA THR A 42 26.22 2.60 7.22
C THR A 42 26.50 3.97 7.82
N GLY A 43 27.74 4.24 8.28
CA GLY A 43 28.15 5.53 8.85
C GLY A 43 27.57 5.83 10.24
N ARG A 44 27.14 4.81 10.98
CA ARG A 44 26.54 4.97 12.32
C ARG A 44 27.60 4.99 13.44
N PHE A 45 28.59 5.85 13.28
CA PHE A 45 29.74 5.92 14.19
C PHE A 45 29.37 6.28 15.64
N HIS A 46 28.42 7.17 15.85
CA HIS A 46 27.97 7.51 17.21
C HIS A 46 27.41 6.30 17.95
N THR A 47 26.70 5.41 17.25
CA THR A 47 26.18 4.18 17.85
C THR A 47 27.33 3.28 18.32
N ILE A 48 28.38 3.16 17.52
CA ILE A 48 29.56 2.35 17.88
C ILE A 48 30.26 2.93 19.11
N ILE A 49 30.53 4.23 19.10
CA ILE A 49 31.21 4.93 20.21
C ILE A 49 30.42 4.79 21.52
N HIS A 50 29.09 4.84 21.44
CA HIS A 50 28.21 4.69 22.60
C HIS A 50 28.17 3.26 23.16
N ILE A 51 28.18 2.25 22.27
CA ILE A 51 28.08 0.84 22.67
C ILE A 51 29.40 0.31 23.22
N ALA A 52 30.53 0.84 22.76
CA ALA A 52 31.84 0.29 23.04
C ALA A 52 32.90 1.36 23.30
N PRO A 53 32.69 2.30 24.27
CA PRO A 53 33.63 3.37 24.53
C PRO A 53 35.03 2.85 24.97
N ASP A 54 35.07 1.65 25.58
CA ASP A 54 36.31 1.03 26.11
C ASP A 54 36.61 -0.34 25.46
N ASN A 55 35.99 -0.66 24.32
CA ASN A 55 36.13 -1.97 23.71
C ASN A 55 37.42 -2.07 22.91
N ALA A 56 38.35 -2.90 23.38
CA ALA A 56 39.63 -3.17 22.71
C ALA A 56 39.42 -3.71 21.29
N GLU A 57 38.39 -4.54 21.05
CA GLU A 57 38.06 -5.07 19.74
C GLU A 57 37.64 -3.97 18.75
N PHE A 58 36.91 -2.96 19.21
CA PHE A 58 36.55 -1.81 18.39
C PHE A 58 37.79 -0.98 18.01
N SER A 59 38.63 -0.67 18.97
CA SER A 59 39.88 0.07 18.75
C SER A 59 40.82 -0.69 17.80
N GLN A 60 40.89 -2.00 17.95
CA GLN A 60 41.64 -2.89 17.05
C GLN A 60 41.04 -2.87 15.66
N TYR A 61 39.72 -2.98 15.53
CA TYR A 61 39.04 -2.94 14.24
C TYR A 61 39.30 -1.63 13.49
N VAL A 62 39.21 -0.48 14.16
CA VAL A 62 39.50 0.84 13.59
C VAL A 62 40.94 0.93 13.13
N GLN A 63 41.88 0.48 13.99
CA GLN A 63 43.30 0.50 13.65
C GLN A 63 43.66 -0.41 12.49
N GLU A 64 43.11 -1.62 12.45
CA GLU A 64 43.40 -2.60 11.40
C GLU A 64 42.82 -2.22 10.05
N ASN A 65 41.61 -1.65 10.04
CA ASN A 65 40.89 -1.35 8.80
C ASN A 65 41.16 0.07 8.27
N PHE A 66 41.47 1.03 9.13
CA PHE A 66 41.61 2.44 8.77
C PHE A 66 42.94 3.07 9.11
N ALA A 67 43.82 2.36 9.83
CA ALA A 67 45.11 2.82 10.27
C ALA A 67 45.06 4.14 11.10
N ILE A 68 43.96 4.38 11.81
CA ILE A 68 43.73 5.54 12.66
C ILE A 68 43.34 5.12 14.09
N SER A 69 43.54 5.98 15.08
CA SER A 69 42.99 5.75 16.41
C SER A 69 41.55 6.21 16.54
N VAL A 70 40.85 5.70 17.55
CA VAL A 70 39.46 6.12 17.84
C VAL A 70 39.38 7.61 18.16
N ASP A 71 40.40 8.18 18.82
CA ASP A 71 40.43 9.62 19.11
C ASP A 71 40.55 10.45 17.84
N VAL A 72 41.37 10.01 16.88
CA VAL A 72 41.49 10.66 15.57
C VAL A 72 40.15 10.59 14.82
N LEU A 73 39.47 9.45 14.88
CA LEU A 73 38.14 9.30 14.29
C LEU A 73 37.13 10.26 14.93
N ASN A 74 37.09 10.34 16.26
CA ASN A 74 36.19 11.23 16.99
C ASN A 74 36.39 12.70 16.64
N ASN A 75 37.64 13.15 16.63
CA ASN A 75 37.99 14.53 16.27
C ASN A 75 37.56 14.84 14.82
N PHE A 76 37.83 13.92 13.90
CA PHE A 76 37.44 14.06 12.52
C PHE A 76 35.92 14.14 12.36
N LEU A 77 35.14 13.32 13.08
CA LEU A 77 33.67 13.34 13.03
C LEU A 77 33.09 14.65 13.60
N GLN A 78 33.76 15.32 14.52
CA GLN A 78 33.35 16.63 15.03
C GLN A 78 33.60 17.75 13.99
N GLU A 79 34.73 17.68 13.28
CA GLU A 79 35.13 18.70 12.31
C GLU A 79 34.34 18.61 10.99
N ILE A 80 33.89 17.42 10.62
CA ILE A 80 33.28 17.16 9.29
C ILE A 80 32.02 17.97 9.05
N PHE A 81 31.27 18.34 10.09
CA PHE A 81 30.05 19.16 9.95
C PHE A 81 30.31 20.62 9.66
N THR A 82 31.51 21.11 9.96
CA THR A 82 31.90 22.49 9.66
C THR A 82 32.21 22.69 8.18
N ASN A 83 32.83 21.71 7.53
CA ASN A 83 33.07 21.74 6.08
C ASN A 83 33.15 20.31 5.49
N PRO A 84 32.01 19.68 5.21
CA PRO A 84 31.95 18.28 4.81
C PRO A 84 32.72 17.97 3.52
N GLN A 85 32.69 18.88 2.55
CA GLN A 85 33.34 18.68 1.25
C GLN A 85 34.86 18.68 1.39
N ASN A 86 35.40 19.71 2.02
CA ASN A 86 36.86 19.81 2.24
C ASN A 86 37.39 18.66 3.11
N SER A 87 36.63 18.25 4.12
CA SER A 87 37.00 17.12 4.98
C SER A 87 37.06 15.80 4.18
N LEU A 88 36.16 15.57 3.23
CA LEU A 88 36.22 14.39 2.34
C LEU A 88 37.38 14.46 1.33
N GLU A 89 37.67 15.65 0.80
CA GLU A 89 38.77 15.86 -0.14
C GLU A 89 40.14 15.70 0.55
N SER A 90 40.23 16.01 1.85
CA SER A 90 41.47 15.82 2.63
C SER A 90 41.82 14.34 2.90
N LEU A 91 40.84 13.42 2.74
CA LEU A 91 41.13 11.99 2.87
C LEU A 91 41.91 11.50 1.67
N THR A 92 43.02 10.82 1.90
CA THR A 92 43.90 10.30 0.85
C THR A 92 43.20 9.20 0.03
N ASP A 93 43.61 9.02 -1.23
CA ASP A 93 42.99 8.07 -2.17
C ASP A 93 43.04 6.62 -1.73
N SER A 94 43.97 6.27 -0.85
CA SER A 94 44.10 4.92 -0.29
C SER A 94 42.90 4.45 0.57
N ASN A 95 41.90 5.29 0.81
CA ASN A 95 40.82 5.03 1.75
C ASN A 95 39.40 5.23 1.14
N ALA A 96 39.19 4.78 -0.09
CA ALA A 96 37.89 4.92 -0.77
C ALA A 96 36.72 4.29 0.03
N VAL A 97 36.96 3.19 0.75
CA VAL A 97 35.97 2.55 1.61
C VAL A 97 35.61 3.46 2.80
N PHE A 98 36.61 4.06 3.41
CA PHE A 98 36.39 4.98 4.53
C PHE A 98 35.67 6.25 4.08
N LYS A 99 36.00 6.80 2.91
CA LYS A 99 35.25 7.93 2.32
C LYS A 99 33.76 7.59 2.15
N ALA A 100 33.44 6.37 1.72
CA ALA A 100 32.05 5.91 1.57
C ALA A 100 31.34 5.81 2.94
N TYR A 101 32.05 5.36 3.99
CA TYR A 101 31.50 5.31 5.34
C TYR A 101 31.21 6.71 5.89
N ILE A 102 32.13 7.65 5.69
CA ILE A 102 31.95 9.06 6.07
C ILE A 102 30.80 9.71 5.27
N ALA A 103 30.69 9.43 3.97
CA ALA A 103 29.56 9.91 3.18
C ALA A 103 28.22 9.42 3.75
N ASN A 104 28.13 8.15 4.14
CA ASN A 104 26.95 7.61 4.80
C ASN A 104 26.66 8.28 6.16
N TYR A 105 27.69 8.56 6.95
CA TYR A 105 27.56 9.28 8.21
C TYR A 105 26.97 10.68 8.02
N ILE A 106 27.49 11.44 7.05
CA ILE A 106 26.97 12.77 6.74
C ILE A 106 25.52 12.70 6.30
N ILE A 107 25.17 11.77 5.43
CA ILE A 107 23.81 11.61 4.92
C ILE A 107 22.85 11.23 6.04
N GLU A 108 23.21 10.28 6.90
CA GLU A 108 22.36 9.86 8.02
C GLU A 108 22.05 11.05 8.93
N ASN A 109 23.06 11.86 9.25
CA ASN A 109 22.87 13.04 10.09
C ASN A 109 22.09 14.18 9.37
N LEU A 110 22.36 14.40 8.09
CA LEU A 110 21.64 15.42 7.31
C LEU A 110 20.15 15.06 7.12
N LEU A 111 19.84 13.79 6.93
CA LEU A 111 18.46 13.34 6.75
C LEU A 111 17.68 13.27 8.07
N GLN A 112 18.36 12.98 9.20
CA GLN A 112 17.72 12.93 10.52
C GLN A 112 17.41 14.30 11.09
N ASN A 113 18.27 15.29 10.86
CA ASN A 113 18.17 16.61 11.47
C ASN A 113 17.22 17.56 10.74
N GLU A 114 16.30 17.04 9.87
CA GLU A 114 15.31 17.83 9.13
C GLU A 114 15.90 19.18 8.67
N ILE A 115 16.94 19.16 7.86
CA ILE A 115 17.49 20.41 7.32
C ILE A 115 16.47 20.98 6.31
N ASN A 116 15.34 21.41 6.86
CA ASN A 116 14.27 22.06 6.11
C ASN A 116 14.69 23.37 5.44
N HIS A 117 15.84 23.91 5.80
CA HIS A 117 16.34 25.18 5.27
C HIS A 117 17.25 25.05 4.05
N HIS A 118 17.74 23.86 3.69
CA HIS A 118 18.73 23.68 2.61
C HIS A 118 18.45 22.48 1.69
N LYS A 119 17.20 22.30 1.24
CA LYS A 119 16.85 21.20 0.30
C LYS A 119 17.72 21.18 -0.97
N GLN A 120 18.12 22.34 -1.47
CA GLN A 120 19.02 22.45 -2.63
C GLN A 120 20.43 21.97 -2.30
N ASP A 121 20.94 22.33 -1.13
CA ASP A 121 22.27 21.95 -0.69
C ASP A 121 22.35 20.44 -0.44
N LEU A 122 21.35 19.86 0.22
CA LEU A 122 21.28 18.40 0.41
C LEU A 122 21.28 17.64 -0.92
N LYS A 123 20.53 18.10 -1.91
CA LYS A 123 20.52 17.50 -3.26
C LYS A 123 21.92 17.53 -3.88
N ASN A 124 22.59 18.67 -3.81
CA ASN A 124 23.93 18.84 -4.36
C ASN A 124 24.96 17.97 -3.62
N PHE A 125 24.87 17.87 -2.29
CA PHE A 125 25.71 16.98 -1.49
C PHE A 125 25.51 15.50 -1.87
N LEU A 126 24.26 15.05 -2.02
CA LEU A 126 24.00 13.67 -2.41
C LEU A 126 24.60 13.33 -3.78
N ILE A 127 24.50 14.24 -4.74
CA ILE A 127 25.12 14.06 -6.07
C ILE A 127 26.64 14.04 -5.95
N TYR A 128 27.22 14.97 -5.22
CA TYR A 128 28.65 15.06 -5.02
C TYR A 128 29.21 13.79 -4.37
N PHE A 129 28.60 13.30 -3.29
CA PHE A 129 29.07 12.08 -2.61
C PHE A 129 28.94 10.84 -3.49
N TYR A 130 27.88 10.74 -4.30
CA TYR A 130 27.80 9.66 -5.24
C TYR A 130 28.97 9.67 -6.25
N GLU A 131 29.19 10.82 -6.89
CA GLU A 131 30.22 10.95 -7.92
C GLU A 131 31.64 10.81 -7.34
N SER A 132 31.90 11.33 -6.14
CA SER A 132 33.23 11.34 -5.53
C SER A 132 33.62 10.05 -4.79
N CYS A 133 32.64 9.33 -4.24
CA CYS A 133 32.93 8.23 -3.31
C CYS A 133 32.15 6.96 -3.64
N ILE A 134 30.83 7.08 -3.74
CA ILE A 134 29.94 5.92 -3.71
C ILE A 134 29.97 5.12 -5.03
N HIS A 135 30.11 5.79 -6.16
CA HIS A 135 30.11 5.09 -7.44
C HIS A 135 31.28 4.13 -7.60
N GLN A 136 32.37 4.35 -6.90
CA GLN A 136 33.56 3.48 -6.87
C GLN A 136 33.57 2.52 -5.68
N CYS A 137 32.60 2.64 -4.76
CA CYS A 137 32.56 1.80 -3.56
C CYS A 137 32.22 0.35 -3.92
N GLU A 138 33.10 -0.58 -3.55
CA GLU A 138 32.90 -2.02 -3.73
C GLU A 138 32.16 -2.66 -2.54
N ASN A 139 32.07 -1.99 -1.40
CA ASN A 139 31.34 -2.48 -0.24
C ASN A 139 29.83 -2.47 -0.53
N PRO A 140 29.18 -3.64 -0.63
CA PRO A 140 27.78 -3.74 -1.03
C PRO A 140 26.83 -3.14 0.00
N ILE A 141 27.15 -3.21 1.28
CA ILE A 141 26.33 -2.64 2.37
C ILE A 141 26.37 -1.12 2.28
N SER A 142 27.56 -0.54 2.16
CA SER A 142 27.74 0.90 2.06
C SER A 142 27.08 1.47 0.82
N PHE A 143 27.28 0.84 -0.32
CA PHE A 143 26.64 1.22 -1.58
C PHE A 143 25.10 1.11 -1.51
N GLY A 144 24.59 0.00 -0.99
CA GLY A 144 23.15 -0.23 -0.83
C GLY A 144 22.51 0.75 0.12
N PHE A 145 23.11 1.02 1.27
CA PHE A 145 22.61 1.97 2.25
C PHE A 145 22.52 3.39 1.68
N TYR A 146 23.62 3.89 1.09
CA TYR A 146 23.62 5.19 0.42
C TYR A 146 22.57 5.28 -0.68
N THR A 147 22.56 4.30 -1.59
CA THR A 147 21.64 4.26 -2.73
C THR A 147 20.20 4.27 -2.27
N SER A 148 19.87 3.50 -1.21
CA SER A 148 18.53 3.46 -0.64
C SER A 148 18.07 4.84 -0.13
N LYS A 149 18.94 5.54 0.59
CA LYS A 149 18.65 6.89 1.10
C LYS A 149 18.52 7.91 -0.02
N MET A 150 19.44 7.91 -0.97
CA MET A 150 19.45 8.86 -2.08
C MET A 150 18.28 8.68 -3.03
N LEU A 151 17.98 7.45 -3.46
CA LEU A 151 16.84 7.19 -4.33
C LEU A 151 15.52 7.53 -3.66
N ARG A 152 15.39 7.23 -2.36
CA ARG A 152 14.24 7.65 -1.56
C ARG A 152 14.08 9.16 -1.60
N TYR A 153 15.12 9.90 -1.29
CA TYR A 153 15.10 11.36 -1.31
C TYR A 153 14.72 11.91 -2.70
N PHE A 154 15.34 11.39 -3.76
CA PHE A 154 15.02 11.82 -5.12
C PHE A 154 13.58 11.50 -5.53
N LEU A 155 12.98 10.43 -5.02
CA LEU A 155 11.57 10.14 -5.24
C LEU A 155 10.64 11.18 -4.57
N THR A 156 11.10 11.88 -3.53
CA THR A 156 10.36 12.97 -2.90
C THR A 156 10.54 14.30 -3.61
N LEU A 157 11.61 14.49 -4.40
CA LEU A 157 11.87 15.65 -5.23
C LEU A 157 11.01 15.61 -6.48
N ARG A 158 9.70 15.69 -6.32
CA ARG A 158 8.76 15.76 -7.44
C ARG A 158 8.18 17.15 -7.57
N ASP A 159 8.00 17.59 -8.78
CA ASP A 159 7.11 18.70 -9.03
C ASP A 159 5.69 18.26 -8.66
N GLU A 160 5.01 19.03 -7.83
CA GLU A 160 3.66 18.71 -7.37
C GLU A 160 2.67 18.53 -8.53
N LYS A 161 2.96 19.14 -9.68
CA LYS A 161 2.10 19.07 -10.87
C LYS A 161 2.37 17.88 -11.78
N ASP A 162 3.64 17.48 -11.96
CA ASP A 162 4.02 16.56 -13.04
C ASP A 162 4.80 15.31 -12.61
N PHE A 163 5.12 15.13 -11.35
CA PHE A 163 5.93 14.02 -10.85
C PHE A 163 7.37 13.96 -11.42
N PHE A 164 7.92 15.07 -11.90
CA PHE A 164 9.25 15.08 -12.48
C PHE A 164 10.36 15.14 -11.43
N VAL A 165 11.37 14.30 -11.62
CA VAL A 165 12.65 14.43 -10.92
C VAL A 165 13.47 15.48 -11.66
N PRO A 166 14.07 16.49 -11.00
CA PRO A 166 14.92 17.49 -11.65
C PRO A 166 16.07 16.87 -12.46
N VAL A 167 16.52 17.53 -13.51
CA VAL A 167 17.45 16.97 -14.52
C VAL A 167 18.73 16.38 -13.92
N GLN A 168 19.39 17.08 -12.99
CA GLN A 168 20.63 16.56 -12.38
C GLN A 168 20.40 15.32 -11.50
N PRO A 169 19.46 15.32 -10.54
CA PRO A 169 19.09 14.10 -9.84
C PRO A 169 18.67 12.98 -10.78
N PHE A 170 18.00 13.29 -11.89
CA PHE A 170 17.65 12.32 -12.91
C PHE A 170 18.88 11.65 -13.54
N ALA A 171 19.85 12.45 -13.98
CA ALA A 171 21.09 11.94 -14.62
C ALA A 171 21.87 11.05 -13.64
N THR A 172 22.03 11.48 -12.39
CA THR A 172 22.70 10.68 -11.35
C THR A 172 21.91 9.39 -11.04
N SER A 173 20.59 9.49 -10.97
CA SER A 173 19.73 8.31 -10.81
C SER A 173 19.87 7.31 -11.94
N TYR A 174 20.02 7.77 -13.17
CA TYR A 174 20.27 6.90 -14.32
C TYR A 174 21.60 6.16 -14.20
N LYS A 175 22.67 6.84 -13.79
CA LYS A 175 23.98 6.19 -13.52
C LYS A 175 23.87 5.13 -12.43
N ILE A 176 23.16 5.45 -11.36
CA ILE A 176 22.89 4.50 -10.26
C ILE A 176 22.13 3.29 -10.79
N LEU A 177 21.07 3.50 -11.56
CA LEU A 177 20.29 2.40 -12.13
C LEU A 177 21.12 1.50 -13.03
N HIS A 178 22.00 2.06 -13.84
CA HIS A 178 22.91 1.28 -14.67
C HIS A 178 23.83 0.39 -13.83
N LYS A 179 24.36 0.93 -12.71
CA LYS A 179 25.16 0.15 -11.76
C LYS A 179 24.34 -0.94 -11.08
N LEU A 180 23.11 -0.63 -10.65
CA LEU A 180 22.19 -1.57 -10.02
C LEU A 180 21.80 -2.72 -10.97
N TYR A 181 21.56 -2.42 -12.24
CA TYR A 181 21.23 -3.41 -13.27
C TYR A 181 22.34 -4.43 -13.45
N ASN A 182 23.59 -3.99 -13.38
CA ASN A 182 24.75 -4.86 -13.55
C ASN A 182 25.19 -5.55 -12.25
N SER A 183 24.49 -5.32 -11.14
CA SER A 183 24.80 -5.94 -9.85
C SER A 183 24.14 -7.32 -9.74
N ASN A 184 24.87 -8.28 -9.16
CA ASN A 184 24.33 -9.59 -8.84
C ASN A 184 23.56 -9.65 -7.52
N GLN A 185 23.46 -8.52 -6.80
CA GLN A 185 22.77 -8.46 -5.52
C GLN A 185 21.26 -8.32 -5.67
N GLU A 186 20.50 -9.05 -4.88
CA GLU A 186 19.03 -9.00 -4.88
C GLU A 186 18.51 -7.62 -4.53
N GLY A 187 19.07 -6.96 -3.50
CA GLY A 187 18.73 -5.60 -3.13
C GLY A 187 18.93 -4.60 -4.26
N ALA A 188 20.04 -4.71 -4.99
CA ALA A 188 20.30 -3.88 -6.17
C ALA A 188 19.22 -4.06 -7.25
N ARG A 189 18.81 -5.31 -7.50
CA ARG A 189 17.76 -5.63 -8.47
C ARG A 189 16.40 -5.07 -8.04
N ILE A 190 16.09 -5.13 -6.75
CA ILE A 190 14.89 -4.54 -6.17
C ILE A 190 14.86 -3.03 -6.44
N PHE A 191 15.92 -2.32 -6.08
CA PHE A 191 16.00 -0.87 -6.29
C PHE A 191 16.01 -0.49 -7.78
N PHE A 192 16.67 -1.27 -8.62
CA PHE A 192 16.59 -1.08 -10.06
C PHE A 192 15.14 -1.13 -10.56
N ASN A 193 14.38 -2.16 -10.19
CA ASN A 193 13.00 -2.31 -10.64
C ASN A 193 12.11 -1.17 -10.15
N ILE A 194 12.24 -0.79 -8.87
CA ILE A 194 11.48 0.32 -8.25
C ILE A 194 11.69 1.61 -9.03
N PHE A 195 12.93 1.93 -9.35
CA PHE A 195 13.28 3.24 -9.88
C PHE A 195 13.21 3.32 -11.41
N ASN A 196 13.54 2.23 -12.10
CA ASN A 196 13.51 2.16 -13.55
C ASN A 196 12.09 2.36 -14.12
N ALA A 197 11.06 1.86 -13.46
CA ALA A 197 9.69 2.10 -13.84
C ALA A 197 9.35 3.60 -13.92
N ARG A 198 9.84 4.37 -12.97
CA ARG A 198 9.62 5.80 -12.91
C ARG A 198 10.42 6.54 -13.98
N LEU A 199 11.69 6.18 -14.17
CA LEU A 199 12.53 6.81 -15.18
C LEU A 199 12.08 6.52 -16.62
N ARG A 200 11.51 5.35 -16.87
CA ARG A 200 10.96 5.00 -18.19
C ARG A 200 9.90 5.98 -18.67
N LYS A 201 9.11 6.52 -17.77
CA LYS A 201 8.13 7.56 -18.10
C LYS A 201 8.78 8.77 -18.79
N TYR A 202 9.99 9.14 -18.39
CA TYR A 202 10.71 10.27 -18.98
C TYR A 202 11.39 9.92 -20.31
N LEU A 203 11.81 8.69 -20.48
CA LEU A 203 12.64 8.31 -21.62
C LEU A 203 11.84 7.96 -22.88
N SER A 204 10.50 7.93 -22.80
CA SER A 204 9.60 7.58 -23.93
C SER A 204 10.00 6.29 -24.66
N VAL A 205 10.57 5.32 -23.95
CA VAL A 205 11.28 4.15 -24.52
C VAL A 205 10.32 3.09 -25.07
N TRP A 206 8.99 3.31 -24.94
CA TRP A 206 8.03 2.31 -25.39
C TRP A 206 7.43 2.71 -26.73
N ASP A 207 7.81 2.01 -27.78
CA ASP A 207 7.08 2.09 -29.03
C ASP A 207 5.64 1.60 -28.82
N LYS A 208 4.70 2.33 -29.42
CA LYS A 208 3.31 1.89 -29.45
C LYS A 208 3.27 0.56 -30.21
N CYS A 209 2.84 -0.47 -29.54
CA CYS A 209 2.59 -1.74 -30.18
C CYS A 209 1.23 -1.64 -30.89
N ASP A 210 1.23 -1.28 -32.16
CA ASP A 210 0.05 -1.28 -33.02
C ASP A 210 -0.29 -2.73 -33.39
N THR A 211 -0.75 -3.51 -32.44
CA THR A 211 -1.41 -4.78 -32.75
C THR A 211 -2.91 -4.51 -32.88
N MET A 212 -3.39 -4.53 -34.11
CA MET A 212 -4.83 -4.70 -34.38
C MET A 212 -5.23 -6.11 -33.90
N LEU A 213 -5.56 -6.21 -32.63
CA LEU A 213 -6.05 -7.46 -32.07
C LEU A 213 -7.48 -7.72 -32.54
N ALA A 214 -7.76 -8.95 -32.91
CA ALA A 214 -9.11 -9.51 -32.83
C ALA A 214 -9.71 -9.13 -31.47
N LYS A 215 -11.05 -8.97 -31.39
CA LYS A 215 -11.72 -8.54 -30.14
C LYS A 215 -11.03 -9.11 -28.90
N PRO A 216 -10.47 -8.28 -28.04
CA PRO A 216 -9.66 -8.76 -26.93
C PRO A 216 -10.50 -9.60 -25.97
N LYS A 217 -9.90 -10.65 -25.45
CA LYS A 217 -10.49 -11.45 -24.36
C LYS A 217 -10.22 -10.72 -23.04
N ILE A 218 -11.29 -10.40 -22.33
CA ILE A 218 -11.23 -9.64 -21.09
C ILE A 218 -11.73 -10.50 -19.93
N ALA A 219 -11.00 -10.51 -18.82
CA ALA A 219 -11.43 -11.10 -17.55
C ALA A 219 -11.71 -10.02 -16.52
N ILE A 220 -12.68 -10.26 -15.66
CA ILE A 220 -12.99 -9.44 -14.48
C ILE A 220 -12.86 -10.33 -13.25
N CYS A 221 -11.87 -10.05 -12.42
CA CYS A 221 -11.57 -10.74 -11.18
C CYS A 221 -12.16 -9.96 -10.00
N LEU A 222 -13.22 -10.49 -9.41
CA LEU A 222 -13.91 -9.89 -8.28
C LEU A 222 -13.34 -10.42 -6.97
N TYR A 223 -13.14 -9.52 -5.99
CA TYR A 223 -12.65 -9.90 -4.67
C TYR A 223 -13.30 -9.09 -3.55
N GLY A 224 -13.26 -9.64 -2.35
CA GLY A 224 -13.72 -8.99 -1.12
C GLY A 224 -14.81 -9.78 -0.42
N ILE A 225 -15.24 -9.28 0.75
CA ILE A 225 -16.33 -9.88 1.49
C ILE A 225 -17.68 -9.44 0.90
N LEU A 226 -18.57 -10.38 0.72
CA LEU A 226 -19.96 -10.11 0.32
C LEU A 226 -20.69 -9.33 1.42
N ARG A 227 -21.58 -8.42 1.04
CA ARG A 227 -22.26 -7.52 1.98
C ARG A 227 -23.70 -7.28 1.58
N GLY A 228 -24.60 -7.31 2.55
CA GLY A 228 -26.02 -6.98 2.33
C GLY A 228 -26.64 -7.73 1.14
N ASN A 229 -27.17 -7.01 0.17
CA ASN A 229 -27.73 -7.60 -1.05
C ASN A 229 -26.64 -7.80 -2.13
N TYR A 230 -25.66 -8.61 -1.82
CA TYR A 230 -24.50 -8.88 -2.68
C TYR A 230 -24.86 -9.49 -4.04
N LEU A 231 -25.93 -10.28 -4.13
CA LEU A 231 -26.37 -10.83 -5.43
C LEU A 231 -26.67 -9.72 -6.42
N LYS A 232 -27.39 -8.70 -5.96
CA LYS A 232 -27.70 -7.54 -6.78
C LYS A 232 -26.47 -6.71 -7.16
N ALA A 233 -25.50 -6.59 -6.26
CA ALA A 233 -24.22 -5.94 -6.55
C ALA A 233 -23.47 -6.70 -7.67
N LEU A 234 -23.41 -8.01 -7.60
CA LEU A 234 -22.79 -8.86 -8.61
C LEU A 234 -23.54 -8.80 -9.95
N GLU A 235 -24.87 -8.83 -9.94
CA GLU A 235 -25.72 -8.64 -11.13
C GLU A 235 -25.48 -7.27 -11.79
N ASN A 236 -25.34 -6.22 -10.99
CA ASN A 236 -25.06 -4.87 -11.46
C ASN A 236 -23.67 -4.77 -12.11
N ILE A 237 -22.64 -5.38 -11.51
CA ILE A 237 -21.30 -5.47 -12.12
C ILE A 237 -21.37 -6.26 -13.45
N SER A 238 -22.09 -7.37 -13.47
CA SER A 238 -22.29 -8.12 -14.71
C SER A 238 -22.96 -7.26 -15.79
N ALA A 239 -24.05 -6.59 -15.46
CA ALA A 239 -24.81 -5.78 -16.42
C ALA A 239 -24.06 -4.53 -16.92
N LYS A 240 -23.32 -3.85 -16.03
CA LYS A 240 -22.67 -2.58 -16.35
C LYS A 240 -21.24 -2.72 -16.85
N LEU A 241 -20.57 -3.82 -16.53
CA LEU A 241 -19.17 -4.01 -16.88
C LEU A 241 -18.93 -5.27 -17.73
N ALA A 242 -19.37 -6.46 -17.28
CA ALA A 242 -19.05 -7.69 -17.96
C ALA A 242 -19.76 -7.84 -19.31
N LEU A 243 -21.08 -7.62 -19.36
CA LEU A 243 -21.86 -7.75 -20.59
C LEU A 243 -21.41 -6.76 -21.68
N PRO A 244 -21.25 -5.44 -21.41
CA PRO A 244 -20.81 -4.50 -22.44
C PRO A 244 -19.42 -4.81 -23.00
N LEU A 245 -18.51 -5.34 -22.17
CA LEU A 245 -17.16 -5.72 -22.57
C LEU A 245 -17.05 -7.14 -23.14
N ASN A 246 -18.13 -7.91 -23.12
CA ASN A 246 -18.09 -9.35 -23.37
C ASN A 246 -16.99 -10.05 -22.56
N ALA A 247 -16.87 -9.67 -21.28
CA ALA A 247 -15.84 -10.14 -20.37
C ALA A 247 -16.35 -11.28 -19.49
N ASP A 248 -15.46 -12.18 -19.13
CA ASP A 248 -15.75 -13.29 -18.22
C ASP A 248 -15.54 -12.86 -16.75
N LEU A 249 -16.45 -13.26 -15.85
CA LEU A 249 -16.41 -12.96 -14.42
C LEU A 249 -15.82 -14.11 -13.62
N PHE A 250 -14.91 -13.76 -12.72
CA PHE A 250 -14.30 -14.63 -11.73
C PHE A 250 -14.48 -14.03 -10.33
N LEU A 251 -14.65 -14.87 -9.32
CA LEU A 251 -14.91 -14.42 -7.97
C LEU A 251 -14.04 -15.17 -6.97
N PHE A 252 -13.35 -14.42 -6.11
CA PHE A 252 -12.89 -14.93 -4.82
C PHE A 252 -13.56 -14.14 -3.70
N THR A 253 -14.25 -14.85 -2.82
CA THR A 253 -14.87 -14.26 -1.62
C THR A 253 -14.70 -15.19 -0.43
N TRP A 254 -15.13 -14.74 0.73
CA TRP A 254 -15.14 -15.55 1.94
C TRP A 254 -16.40 -16.42 2.00
N ASP A 255 -16.34 -17.51 2.72
CA ASP A 255 -17.47 -18.43 2.91
C ASP A 255 -18.61 -17.87 3.78
N GLU A 256 -18.49 -16.60 4.15
CA GLU A 256 -19.46 -15.83 4.89
C GLU A 256 -19.59 -14.40 4.37
N TYR A 257 -20.72 -13.77 4.66
CA TYR A 257 -20.98 -12.39 4.27
C TYR A 257 -21.43 -11.53 5.44
N HIS A 258 -21.21 -10.22 5.33
CA HIS A 258 -21.69 -9.26 6.31
C HIS A 258 -23.18 -9.00 6.14
N LEU A 259 -23.96 -9.50 7.07
CA LEU A 259 -25.36 -9.07 7.23
C LEU A 259 -25.43 -7.70 7.92
N TRP A 260 -24.47 -7.42 8.84
CA TRP A 260 -24.22 -6.11 9.42
C TRP A 260 -22.69 -5.92 9.59
N PRO A 261 -22.10 -4.87 8.98
CA PRO A 261 -20.63 -4.69 8.98
C PRO A 261 -20.11 -3.82 10.12
N GLY A 262 -20.78 -3.75 11.26
CA GLY A 262 -20.39 -2.87 12.36
C GLY A 262 -20.56 -1.38 12.03
N LEU A 263 -20.11 -0.49 12.90
CA LEU A 263 -20.16 0.96 12.67
C LEU A 263 -19.21 1.43 11.56
N GLY A 264 -18.06 0.77 11.43
CA GLY A 264 -17.01 1.15 10.48
C GLY A 264 -16.22 2.38 10.95
N GLY A 265 -15.23 2.78 10.16
CA GLY A 265 -14.41 3.97 10.41
C GLY A 265 -15.12 5.28 10.02
N GLY A 266 -14.54 6.43 10.44
CA GLY A 266 -15.05 7.76 10.15
C GLY A 266 -15.88 8.37 11.28
N TYR A 267 -16.10 9.69 11.20
CA TYR A 267 -16.79 10.46 12.26
C TYR A 267 -18.29 10.20 12.30
N ASN A 268 -18.93 10.02 11.13
CA ASN A 268 -20.38 9.80 11.03
C ASN A 268 -20.68 8.42 10.46
N TRP A 269 -21.16 7.51 11.32
CA TRP A 269 -21.47 6.15 10.94
C TRP A 269 -22.71 6.01 10.05
N ILE A 270 -23.66 6.95 10.18
CA ILE A 270 -24.87 6.99 9.34
C ILE A 270 -24.51 7.41 7.92
N GLU A 271 -23.66 8.42 7.76
CA GLU A 271 -23.20 8.86 6.45
C GLU A 271 -22.48 7.74 5.68
N ARG A 272 -21.74 6.90 6.40
CA ARG A 272 -21.06 5.74 5.79
C ARG A 272 -22.00 4.62 5.34
N LYS A 273 -23.18 4.53 5.93
CA LYS A 273 -24.12 3.43 5.67
C LYS A 273 -25.38 3.89 4.94
N CYS A 274 -25.59 5.18 4.88
CA CYS A 274 -26.73 5.83 4.26
C CYS A 274 -26.25 7.01 3.40
N THR A 275 -27.12 7.99 3.19
CA THR A 275 -26.77 9.23 2.48
C THR A 275 -26.38 10.34 3.46
N LYS A 276 -25.60 11.33 2.95
CA LYS A 276 -25.27 12.54 3.71
C LYS A 276 -26.52 13.29 4.20
N ASP A 277 -27.55 13.35 3.36
CA ASP A 277 -28.80 14.04 3.72
C ASP A 277 -29.54 13.29 4.82
N PHE A 278 -29.59 11.97 4.77
CA PHE A 278 -30.18 11.18 5.85
C PHE A 278 -29.37 11.31 7.15
N ALA A 279 -28.05 11.40 7.08
CA ALA A 279 -27.21 11.66 8.25
C ALA A 279 -27.54 13.01 8.91
N LYS A 280 -27.78 14.06 8.11
CA LYS A 280 -28.24 15.36 8.61
C LYS A 280 -29.62 15.28 9.30
N GLU A 281 -30.56 14.51 8.73
CA GLU A 281 -31.89 14.31 9.32
C GLU A 281 -31.86 13.60 10.67
N VAL A 282 -30.91 12.69 10.84
CA VAL A 282 -30.75 11.91 12.08
C VAL A 282 -30.02 12.71 13.15
N GLY A 283 -29.22 13.68 12.73
CA GLY A 283 -28.50 14.58 13.61
C GLY A 283 -27.38 13.90 14.40
N ILE A 284 -27.19 14.33 15.65
CA ILE A 284 -26.01 14.03 16.46
C ILE A 284 -25.78 12.54 16.73
N ILE A 285 -26.81 11.68 16.68
CA ILE A 285 -26.62 10.23 16.88
C ILE A 285 -25.81 9.59 15.73
N GLY A 286 -25.67 10.27 14.61
CA GLY A 286 -24.78 9.88 13.52
C GLY A 286 -23.29 10.08 13.85
N ASP A 287 -22.97 10.99 14.77
CA ASP A 287 -21.60 11.20 15.25
C ASP A 287 -21.17 10.00 16.10
N LYS A 288 -20.07 9.33 15.66
CA LYS A 288 -19.58 8.11 16.30
C LYS A 288 -19.07 8.38 17.72
N ASN A 289 -18.43 9.51 17.97
CA ASN A 289 -17.91 9.84 19.29
C ASN A 289 -19.06 10.14 20.26
N PHE A 290 -20.04 10.91 19.81
CA PHE A 290 -21.26 11.17 20.60
C PHE A 290 -21.99 9.87 20.95
N LEU A 291 -22.12 8.96 19.97
CA LEU A 291 -22.74 7.65 20.16
C LEU A 291 -22.00 6.83 21.22
N ILE A 292 -20.68 6.69 21.10
CA ILE A 292 -19.86 5.90 22.02
C ILE A 292 -19.89 6.50 23.44
N GLN A 293 -19.85 7.82 23.57
CA GLN A 293 -19.83 8.50 24.87
C GLN A 293 -21.17 8.45 25.62
N ASN A 294 -22.28 8.48 24.89
CA ASN A 294 -23.59 8.62 25.50
C ASN A 294 -24.49 7.38 25.37
N PHE A 295 -24.27 6.55 24.38
CA PHE A 295 -25.04 5.33 24.07
C PHE A 295 -24.13 4.11 24.02
N ARG A 296 -23.41 3.86 25.11
CA ARG A 296 -22.32 2.87 25.16
C ARG A 296 -22.79 1.46 24.80
N ASN A 297 -23.88 0.99 25.37
CA ASN A 297 -24.41 -0.35 25.11
C ASN A 297 -24.90 -0.48 23.67
N THR A 298 -25.62 0.56 23.22
CA THR A 298 -26.07 0.67 21.82
C THR A 298 -24.89 0.70 20.84
N ALA A 299 -23.86 1.50 21.16
CA ALA A 299 -22.66 1.59 20.34
C ALA A 299 -21.92 0.23 20.21
N LEU A 300 -21.71 -0.47 21.32
CA LEU A 300 -21.11 -1.81 21.34
C LEU A 300 -21.91 -2.79 20.51
N LYS A 301 -23.23 -2.76 20.62
CA LYS A 301 -24.11 -3.62 19.82
C LYS A 301 -24.02 -3.31 18.33
N LEU A 302 -23.97 -2.02 17.97
CA LEU A 302 -23.82 -1.57 16.59
C LEU A 302 -22.41 -1.78 16.03
N GLU A 303 -21.36 -1.76 16.86
CA GLU A 303 -19.97 -2.05 16.48
C GLU A 303 -19.76 -3.53 16.14
N THR A 304 -20.54 -4.42 16.78
CA THR A 304 -20.44 -5.86 16.57
C THR A 304 -20.83 -6.21 15.14
N GLU A 305 -19.91 -6.78 14.39
CA GLU A 305 -20.19 -7.32 13.05
C GLU A 305 -21.08 -8.56 13.15
N TYR A 306 -21.98 -8.70 12.19
CA TYR A 306 -22.81 -9.90 12.07
C TYR A 306 -22.56 -10.57 10.73
N LEU A 307 -21.88 -11.72 10.82
CA LEU A 307 -21.51 -12.57 9.69
C LEU A 307 -22.45 -13.76 9.60
N VAL A 308 -22.76 -14.16 8.37
CA VAL A 308 -23.60 -15.34 8.07
C VAL A 308 -22.87 -16.18 7.03
N LYS A 309 -22.82 -17.48 7.25
CA LYS A 309 -22.28 -18.43 6.27
C LYS A 309 -23.12 -18.49 5.02
N LEU A 310 -22.47 -18.54 3.87
CA LEU A 310 -23.12 -18.74 2.58
C LEU A 310 -23.71 -20.13 2.50
N THR A 311 -24.96 -20.22 2.07
CA THR A 311 -25.64 -21.47 1.79
C THR A 311 -25.33 -21.99 0.39
N GLN A 312 -25.51 -23.27 0.15
CA GLN A 312 -25.34 -23.85 -1.21
C GLN A 312 -26.29 -23.23 -2.24
N GLU A 313 -27.51 -22.85 -1.82
CA GLU A 313 -28.47 -22.16 -2.69
C GLU A 313 -27.93 -20.77 -3.11
N GLU A 314 -27.32 -20.02 -2.19
CA GLU A 314 -26.72 -18.71 -2.48
C GLU A 314 -25.53 -18.84 -3.42
N ILE A 315 -24.66 -19.84 -3.20
CA ILE A 315 -23.53 -20.15 -4.09
C ILE A 315 -24.04 -20.49 -5.50
N GLN A 316 -25.11 -21.29 -5.61
CA GLN A 316 -25.71 -21.59 -6.88
C GLN A 316 -26.28 -20.34 -7.59
N LYS A 317 -26.93 -19.43 -6.86
CA LYS A 317 -27.40 -18.15 -7.42
C LYS A 317 -26.24 -17.29 -7.94
N ILE A 318 -25.11 -17.25 -7.24
CA ILE A 318 -23.90 -16.54 -7.71
C ILE A 318 -23.43 -17.15 -9.04
N SER A 319 -23.39 -18.46 -9.16
CA SER A 319 -22.94 -19.15 -10.39
C SER A 319 -23.86 -18.94 -11.60
N GLN A 320 -25.08 -18.49 -11.39
CA GLN A 320 -26.06 -18.19 -12.44
C GLN A 320 -25.99 -16.75 -12.96
N ILE A 321 -25.14 -15.91 -12.37
CA ILE A 321 -24.95 -14.53 -12.83
C ILE A 321 -24.38 -14.54 -14.27
N PRO A 322 -24.91 -13.71 -15.17
CA PRO A 322 -24.41 -13.68 -16.55
C PRO A 322 -22.90 -13.44 -16.61
N ASN A 323 -22.22 -14.13 -17.52
CA ASN A 323 -20.76 -14.13 -17.72
C ASN A 323 -19.92 -14.70 -16.55
N PHE A 324 -20.53 -15.21 -15.50
CA PHE A 324 -19.81 -15.89 -14.43
C PHE A 324 -19.20 -17.21 -14.94
N LYS A 325 -17.90 -17.41 -14.70
CA LYS A 325 -17.18 -18.61 -15.13
C LYS A 325 -16.77 -19.50 -13.98
N HIS A 326 -16.18 -18.91 -12.94
CA HIS A 326 -15.70 -19.66 -11.79
C HIS A 326 -15.56 -18.79 -10.54
N GLY A 327 -15.70 -19.42 -9.36
CA GLY A 327 -15.49 -18.76 -8.08
C GLY A 327 -14.96 -19.72 -7.03
N GLU A 328 -14.21 -19.16 -6.09
CA GLU A 328 -13.69 -19.87 -4.92
C GLU A 328 -14.08 -19.13 -3.64
N LEU A 329 -14.31 -19.93 -2.58
CA LEU A 329 -14.58 -19.43 -1.23
C LEU A 329 -13.37 -19.66 -0.34
N GLY A 330 -13.04 -18.69 0.50
CA GLY A 330 -12.00 -18.80 1.51
C GLY A 330 -12.54 -18.71 2.94
N ASP A 331 -11.76 -19.19 3.90
CA ASP A 331 -12.01 -18.97 5.31
C ASP A 331 -11.21 -17.76 5.79
N GLN A 332 -11.90 -16.69 6.21
CA GLN A 332 -11.24 -15.47 6.66
C GLN A 332 -10.60 -15.59 8.05
N SER A 333 -10.98 -16.58 8.86
CA SER A 333 -10.43 -16.80 10.20
C SER A 333 -8.93 -17.13 10.17
N ALA A 334 -8.42 -17.64 9.05
CA ALA A 334 -7.01 -17.89 8.83
C ALA A 334 -6.12 -16.63 8.99
N PHE A 335 -6.71 -15.44 8.97
CA PHE A 335 -6.00 -14.16 9.06
C PHE A 335 -6.16 -13.46 10.41
N ASP A 336 -6.97 -13.96 11.33
CA ASP A 336 -7.30 -13.26 12.58
C ASP A 336 -6.09 -13.00 13.48
N ASN A 337 -5.06 -13.86 13.40
CA ASN A 337 -3.81 -13.72 14.15
C ASN A 337 -2.69 -13.04 13.35
N THR A 338 -2.97 -12.48 12.18
CA THR A 338 -1.95 -11.80 11.39
C THR A 338 -1.84 -10.32 11.80
N PRO A 339 -0.65 -9.70 11.74
CA PRO A 339 -0.55 -8.25 11.81
C PRO A 339 -1.39 -7.60 10.69
N SER A 340 -2.23 -6.62 11.06
CA SER A 340 -3.12 -5.95 10.10
C SER A 340 -4.00 -6.92 9.27
N PRO A 341 -4.89 -7.70 9.92
CA PRO A 341 -5.66 -8.75 9.25
C PRO A 341 -6.45 -8.25 8.03
N ASN A 342 -6.98 -7.03 8.10
CA ASN A 342 -7.75 -6.44 6.99
C ASN A 342 -6.88 -6.20 5.73
N HIS A 343 -5.63 -5.76 5.89
CA HIS A 343 -4.69 -5.63 4.77
C HIS A 343 -4.31 -6.99 4.20
N ALA A 344 -4.05 -7.97 5.06
CA ALA A 344 -3.73 -9.33 4.63
C ALA A 344 -4.90 -9.95 3.84
N LYS A 345 -6.13 -9.83 4.33
CA LYS A 345 -7.36 -10.27 3.65
C LYS A 345 -7.55 -9.58 2.30
N LEU A 346 -7.27 -8.27 2.22
CA LEU A 346 -7.34 -7.49 0.98
C LEU A 346 -6.35 -8.02 -0.07
N PHE A 347 -5.07 -8.12 0.28
CA PHE A 347 -4.02 -8.58 -0.65
C PHE A 347 -4.24 -10.02 -1.08
N TYR A 348 -4.67 -10.88 -0.15
CA TYR A 348 -5.01 -12.26 -0.45
C TYR A 348 -6.19 -12.37 -1.40
N GLY A 349 -7.25 -11.58 -1.19
CA GLY A 349 -8.43 -11.56 -2.06
C GLY A 349 -8.07 -11.18 -3.50
N ILE A 350 -7.23 -10.15 -3.68
CA ILE A 350 -6.72 -9.76 -4.99
C ILE A 350 -5.92 -10.89 -5.64
N TYR A 351 -4.99 -11.48 -4.90
CA TYR A 351 -4.18 -12.61 -5.39
C TYR A 351 -5.04 -13.79 -5.79
N LYS A 352 -5.95 -14.22 -4.92
CA LYS A 352 -6.81 -15.40 -5.16
C LYS A 352 -7.80 -15.18 -6.30
N SER A 353 -8.40 -14.01 -6.43
CA SER A 353 -9.31 -13.74 -7.56
C SER A 353 -8.60 -13.85 -8.92
N PHE A 354 -7.35 -13.41 -8.98
CA PHE A 354 -6.52 -13.58 -10.17
C PHE A 354 -6.12 -15.05 -10.38
N GLU A 355 -5.78 -15.77 -9.32
CA GLU A 355 -5.43 -17.20 -9.37
C GLU A 355 -6.60 -18.06 -9.87
N VAL A 356 -7.83 -17.76 -9.44
CA VAL A 356 -9.06 -18.41 -9.93
C VAL A 356 -9.17 -18.28 -11.45
N MET A 357 -8.96 -17.08 -11.97
CA MET A 357 -8.94 -16.83 -13.42
C MET A 357 -7.80 -17.60 -14.12
N GLN A 358 -6.58 -17.59 -13.55
CA GLN A 358 -5.44 -18.31 -14.12
C GLN A 358 -5.68 -19.83 -14.18
N ASN A 359 -6.35 -20.39 -13.18
CA ASN A 359 -6.69 -21.79 -13.18
C ASN A 359 -7.69 -22.12 -14.29
N TYR A 360 -8.64 -21.24 -14.53
CA TYR A 360 -9.57 -21.35 -15.65
C TYR A 360 -8.86 -21.24 -17.00
N GLU A 361 -7.91 -20.29 -17.18
CA GLU A 361 -7.08 -20.18 -18.38
C GLU A 361 -6.35 -21.51 -18.68
N LYS A 362 -5.74 -22.12 -17.65
CA LYS A 362 -5.04 -23.41 -17.79
C LYS A 362 -6.00 -24.53 -18.20
N MET A 363 -7.17 -24.60 -17.58
CA MET A 363 -8.17 -25.63 -17.91
C MET A 363 -8.69 -25.49 -19.35
N GLN A 364 -8.84 -24.25 -19.82
CA GLN A 364 -9.37 -23.96 -21.15
C GLN A 364 -8.28 -23.79 -22.24
N ASN A 365 -7.01 -23.89 -21.87
CA ASN A 365 -5.84 -23.73 -22.72
C ASN A 365 -5.82 -22.42 -23.54
N PHE A 366 -6.07 -21.30 -22.89
CA PHE A 366 -5.91 -19.97 -23.48
C PHE A 366 -5.48 -18.94 -22.43
N GLN A 367 -5.28 -17.67 -22.82
CA GLN A 367 -5.03 -16.55 -21.91
C GLN A 367 -5.92 -15.36 -22.27
N TYR A 368 -6.27 -14.57 -21.27
CA TYR A 368 -6.90 -13.27 -21.45
C TYR A 368 -5.87 -12.23 -21.88
N ASP A 369 -6.30 -11.25 -22.66
CA ASP A 369 -5.45 -10.14 -23.09
C ASP A 369 -5.39 -9.05 -22.03
N TYR A 370 -6.55 -8.74 -21.43
CA TYR A 370 -6.71 -7.72 -20.39
C TYR A 370 -7.45 -8.28 -19.20
N VAL A 371 -7.10 -7.76 -18.02
CA VAL A 371 -7.72 -8.17 -16.77
C VAL A 371 -8.12 -6.93 -15.97
N ILE A 372 -9.32 -6.95 -15.44
CA ILE A 372 -9.83 -5.97 -14.48
C ILE A 372 -9.92 -6.69 -13.14
N ILE A 373 -9.24 -6.17 -12.12
CA ILE A 373 -9.38 -6.67 -10.75
C ILE A 373 -10.13 -5.61 -9.97
N THR A 374 -11.24 -6.00 -9.33
CA THR A 374 -12.08 -5.02 -8.67
C THR A 374 -12.85 -5.61 -7.50
N ARG A 375 -13.22 -4.74 -6.56
CA ARG A 375 -14.04 -5.12 -5.41
C ARG A 375 -15.47 -5.44 -5.84
N ILE A 376 -16.14 -6.24 -5.03
CA ILE A 376 -17.55 -6.59 -5.22
C ILE A 376 -18.47 -5.40 -4.89
N ASP A 377 -18.05 -4.54 -3.96
CA ASP A 377 -18.84 -3.43 -3.43
C ASP A 377 -18.57 -2.10 -4.14
N ILE A 378 -18.48 -2.14 -5.47
CA ILE A 378 -18.28 -0.95 -6.30
C ILE A 378 -19.41 -0.79 -7.32
N GLU A 379 -19.59 0.46 -7.75
CA GLU A 379 -20.45 0.83 -8.86
C GLU A 379 -19.57 1.20 -10.06
N PRO A 380 -19.43 0.34 -11.08
CA PRO A 380 -18.63 0.67 -12.25
C PRO A 380 -19.39 1.61 -13.18
N VAL A 381 -18.66 2.62 -13.69
CA VAL A 381 -19.12 3.48 -14.79
C VAL A 381 -18.17 3.30 -15.96
N LEU A 382 -18.67 2.70 -17.03
CA LEU A 382 -17.90 2.36 -18.22
C LEU A 382 -18.06 3.45 -19.27
N ASN A 383 -16.95 3.97 -19.78
CA ASN A 383 -16.90 4.87 -20.91
C ASN A 383 -16.42 4.13 -22.16
N LEU A 384 -17.34 3.61 -22.95
CA LEU A 384 -17.01 2.83 -24.15
C LEU A 384 -16.30 3.65 -25.24
N ASP A 385 -16.47 4.97 -25.27
CA ASP A 385 -15.76 5.85 -26.23
C ASP A 385 -14.25 5.81 -25.97
N ASN A 386 -13.85 5.51 -24.74
CA ASN A 386 -12.46 5.36 -24.33
C ASN A 386 -11.93 3.91 -24.41
N PHE A 387 -12.67 2.99 -25.03
CA PHE A 387 -12.24 1.57 -25.12
C PHE A 387 -10.87 1.41 -25.78
N HIS A 388 -10.54 2.26 -26.74
CA HIS A 388 -9.23 2.29 -27.38
C HIS A 388 -8.09 2.54 -26.39
N HIS A 389 -8.34 3.22 -25.27
CA HIS A 389 -7.32 3.42 -24.22
C HIS A 389 -6.96 2.11 -23.51
N LEU A 390 -7.93 1.19 -23.33
CA LEU A 390 -7.62 -0.14 -22.81
C LEU A 390 -6.71 -0.91 -23.76
N THR A 391 -7.07 -0.93 -25.06
CA THR A 391 -6.32 -1.70 -26.06
C THR A 391 -4.96 -1.09 -26.43
N SER A 392 -4.72 0.16 -26.07
CA SER A 392 -3.44 0.85 -26.27
C SER A 392 -2.52 0.79 -25.05
N LEU A 393 -2.93 0.13 -23.97
CA LEU A 393 -2.06 -0.04 -22.80
C LEU A 393 -0.81 -0.85 -23.16
N LYS A 394 0.33 -0.32 -22.74
CA LYS A 394 1.60 -1.04 -22.85
C LYS A 394 1.65 -2.23 -21.88
N PRO A 395 2.47 -3.25 -22.14
CA PRO A 395 2.52 -4.44 -21.30
C PRO A 395 2.74 -4.17 -19.81
N ASN A 396 3.44 -3.09 -19.46
CA ASN A 396 3.73 -2.73 -18.08
C ASN A 396 2.86 -1.58 -17.55
N GLN A 397 1.83 -1.16 -18.28
CA GLN A 397 0.92 -0.11 -17.82
C GLN A 397 -0.28 -0.69 -17.06
N ILE A 398 -0.66 0.02 -16.01
CA ILE A 398 -1.81 -0.30 -15.17
C ILE A 398 -2.61 0.97 -14.92
N ASP A 399 -3.92 0.90 -15.11
CA ASP A 399 -4.83 1.96 -14.68
C ASP A 399 -5.35 1.64 -13.28
N THR A 400 -5.03 2.48 -12.34
CA THR A 400 -5.50 2.42 -10.96
C THR A 400 -5.82 3.83 -10.49
N PRO A 401 -6.89 4.03 -9.71
CA PRO A 401 -7.18 5.32 -9.13
C PRO A 401 -5.97 5.81 -8.32
N VAL A 402 -5.49 7.00 -8.64
CA VAL A 402 -4.43 7.67 -7.87
C VAL A 402 -5.09 8.35 -6.68
N ILE A 403 -4.48 8.20 -5.50
CA ILE A 403 -4.95 8.87 -4.29
C ILE A 403 -4.13 10.13 -4.04
N ASP A 404 -4.75 11.14 -3.44
CA ASP A 404 -4.16 12.48 -3.23
C ASP A 404 -2.80 12.47 -2.53
N TYR A 405 -2.52 11.49 -1.67
CA TYR A 405 -1.24 11.33 -0.99
C TYR A 405 -0.25 10.39 -1.70
N GLY A 406 -0.48 10.08 -2.97
CA GLY A 406 0.49 9.37 -3.82
C GLY A 406 0.51 7.85 -3.68
N GLY A 407 -0.60 7.25 -3.30
CA GLY A 407 -0.80 5.80 -3.32
C GLY A 407 -1.57 5.30 -4.55
N SER A 408 -1.76 3.99 -4.64
CA SER A 408 -2.62 3.34 -5.63
C SER A 408 -3.98 3.01 -5.06
N GLY A 409 -5.04 3.20 -5.84
CA GLY A 409 -6.38 2.81 -5.42
C GLY A 409 -6.48 1.30 -5.24
N THR A 410 -6.97 0.88 -4.07
CA THR A 410 -7.17 -0.54 -3.77
C THR A 410 -8.56 -1.05 -4.13
N GLY A 411 -9.41 -0.21 -4.70
CA GLY A 411 -10.77 -0.59 -5.09
C GLY A 411 -10.84 -1.32 -6.41
N SER A 412 -10.00 -0.92 -7.35
CA SER A 412 -9.98 -1.46 -8.70
C SER A 412 -8.66 -1.14 -9.40
N ALA A 413 -8.28 -2.02 -10.30
CA ALA A 413 -7.15 -1.83 -11.19
C ALA A 413 -7.42 -2.59 -12.49
N PHE A 414 -6.92 -2.10 -13.63
CA PHE A 414 -6.96 -2.85 -14.87
C PHE A 414 -5.74 -2.59 -15.74
N GLY A 415 -5.42 -3.55 -16.59
CA GLY A 415 -4.26 -3.51 -17.44
C GLY A 415 -4.15 -4.74 -18.32
N THR A 416 -3.00 -4.88 -18.97
CA THR A 416 -2.69 -6.13 -19.67
C THR A 416 -2.63 -7.28 -18.67
N ARG A 417 -2.85 -8.50 -19.13
CA ARG A 417 -2.72 -9.69 -18.28
C ARG A 417 -1.38 -9.74 -17.55
N TYR A 418 -0.30 -9.34 -18.22
CA TYR A 418 1.05 -9.30 -17.63
C TYR A 418 1.11 -8.30 -16.45
N ALA A 419 0.66 -7.06 -16.65
CA ALA A 419 0.66 -6.04 -15.61
C ALA A 419 -0.19 -6.48 -14.41
N MET A 420 -1.38 -7.02 -14.67
CA MET A 420 -2.30 -7.46 -13.63
C MET A 420 -1.81 -8.69 -12.87
N GLN A 421 -1.06 -9.57 -13.52
CA GLN A 421 -0.38 -10.67 -12.84
C GLN A 421 0.64 -10.14 -11.82
N LYS A 422 1.45 -9.15 -12.21
CA LYS A 422 2.41 -8.51 -11.30
C LYS A 422 1.71 -7.81 -10.15
N HIS A 423 0.64 -7.05 -10.44
CA HIS A 423 -0.16 -6.39 -9.42
C HIS A 423 -0.73 -7.39 -8.40
N ALA A 424 -1.32 -8.49 -8.86
CA ALA A 424 -1.93 -9.49 -7.99
C ALA A 424 -0.94 -10.26 -7.11
N GLN A 425 0.33 -10.35 -7.49
CA GLN A 425 1.35 -11.10 -6.74
C GLN A 425 1.83 -10.42 -5.44
N LEU A 426 1.36 -9.21 -5.11
CA LEU A 426 1.74 -8.51 -3.89
C LEU A 426 1.61 -9.38 -2.64
N PHE A 427 0.53 -10.14 -2.49
CA PHE A 427 0.34 -11.00 -1.33
C PHE A 427 1.50 -11.99 -1.11
N LEU A 428 1.98 -12.61 -2.18
CA LEU A 428 3.08 -13.61 -2.13
C LEU A 428 4.43 -12.99 -1.80
N LYS A 429 4.62 -11.73 -2.17
CA LYS A 429 5.94 -11.07 -2.17
C LYS A 429 6.01 -9.84 -1.26
N ARG A 430 4.96 -9.59 -0.45
CA ARG A 430 4.89 -8.41 0.42
C ARG A 430 6.06 -8.28 1.39
N HIS A 431 6.68 -9.39 1.77
CA HIS A 431 7.88 -9.39 2.62
C HIS A 431 9.07 -8.66 1.99
N LEU A 432 9.14 -8.57 0.65
CA LEU A 432 10.16 -7.80 -0.06
C LEU A 432 10.00 -6.29 0.10
N LEU A 433 8.83 -5.84 0.54
CA LEU A 433 8.54 -4.43 0.80
C LEU A 433 8.58 -4.10 2.30
N ALA A 434 8.86 -5.10 3.15
CA ALA A 434 9.07 -4.89 4.56
C ALA A 434 10.35 -4.09 4.79
N GLY A 435 10.34 -3.27 5.84
CA GLY A 435 11.51 -2.47 6.19
C GLY A 435 11.63 -1.16 5.45
N ASP A 436 12.81 -0.59 5.50
CA ASP A 436 13.09 0.78 5.12
C ASP A 436 13.35 1.01 3.61
N MET A 437 13.09 0.02 2.77
CA MET A 437 13.40 0.09 1.35
C MET A 437 12.81 1.33 0.66
N ILE A 438 11.62 1.76 1.06
CA ILE A 438 11.01 3.00 0.59
C ILE A 438 10.55 3.90 1.74
N GLY A 439 10.72 3.49 2.98
CA GLY A 439 10.57 4.30 4.20
C GLY A 439 9.22 4.97 4.42
N TRP A 440 8.15 4.41 3.91
CA TRP A 440 6.87 5.04 3.97
C TRP A 440 5.85 4.16 4.70
N ILE A 441 4.92 4.87 5.24
CA ILE A 441 3.85 4.47 6.12
C ILE A 441 3.11 3.23 5.65
N ASP A 442 2.63 2.45 6.60
CA ASP A 442 1.88 1.21 6.46
C ASP A 442 0.45 1.39 5.93
N ASP A 443 0.26 2.28 4.97
CA ASP A 443 -1.00 2.41 4.25
C ASP A 443 -1.04 1.42 3.10
N ASN A 444 -2.13 0.66 2.99
CA ASN A 444 -2.32 -0.32 1.93
C ASN A 444 -2.20 0.29 0.52
N HIS A 445 -2.61 1.54 0.34
CA HIS A 445 -2.51 2.25 -0.92
C HIS A 445 -1.06 2.54 -1.31
N GLN A 446 -0.24 2.92 -0.34
CA GLN A 446 1.19 3.14 -0.55
C GLN A 446 1.95 1.82 -0.75
N ILE A 447 1.53 0.75 -0.08
CA ILE A 447 2.10 -0.58 -0.29
C ILE A 447 1.85 -1.05 -1.74
N PHE A 448 0.65 -0.85 -2.29
CA PHE A 448 0.39 -1.16 -3.69
C PHE A 448 1.23 -0.31 -4.63
N PHE A 449 1.32 0.99 -4.40
CA PHE A 449 2.17 1.87 -5.20
C PHE A 449 3.64 1.41 -5.19
N LYS A 450 4.18 1.10 -4.01
CA LYS A 450 5.53 0.55 -3.87
C LYS A 450 5.72 -0.72 -4.68
N TRP A 451 4.75 -1.63 -4.58
CA TRP A 451 4.77 -2.90 -5.29
C TRP A 451 4.70 -2.73 -6.80
N GLU A 452 3.87 -1.84 -7.29
CA GLU A 452 3.76 -1.53 -8.71
C GLU A 452 5.08 -0.98 -9.24
N VAL A 453 5.66 0.00 -8.56
CA VAL A 453 6.97 0.55 -8.90
C VAL A 453 8.06 -0.51 -8.83
N TYR A 454 8.08 -1.35 -7.81
CA TYR A 454 9.01 -2.48 -7.68
C TYR A 454 8.97 -3.41 -8.91
N ASN A 455 7.78 -3.67 -9.44
CA ASN A 455 7.61 -4.53 -10.60
C ASN A 455 7.77 -3.82 -11.95
N GLY A 456 8.13 -2.55 -11.97
CA GLY A 456 8.25 -1.77 -13.20
C GLY A 456 6.91 -1.42 -13.83
N LEU A 457 5.84 -1.40 -13.06
CA LEU A 457 4.52 -0.98 -13.56
C LEU A 457 4.41 0.53 -13.59
N GLU A 458 3.91 1.05 -14.69
CA GLU A 458 3.62 2.47 -14.89
C GLU A 458 2.13 2.71 -14.67
N GLN A 459 1.79 3.59 -13.72
CA GLN A 459 0.42 4.02 -13.52
C GLN A 459 0.00 5.00 -14.62
N VAL A 460 -1.14 4.73 -15.23
CA VAL A 460 -1.76 5.59 -16.24
C VAL A 460 -3.20 5.87 -15.88
N LYS A 461 -3.78 6.93 -16.42
CA LYS A 461 -5.19 7.26 -16.26
C LYS A 461 -5.85 7.26 -17.62
N THR A 462 -6.64 6.23 -17.90
CA THR A 462 -7.32 6.08 -19.20
C THR A 462 -8.71 6.69 -19.23
N ASN A 463 -9.33 6.90 -18.07
CA ASN A 463 -10.76 7.27 -17.94
C ASN A 463 -11.71 6.30 -18.67
N PHE A 464 -11.29 5.07 -18.89
CA PHE A 464 -12.10 4.04 -19.52
C PHE A 464 -13.13 3.47 -18.56
N ILE A 465 -12.70 3.19 -17.32
CA ILE A 465 -13.59 2.77 -16.23
C ILE A 465 -13.37 3.70 -15.06
N THR A 466 -14.43 4.21 -14.49
CA THR A 466 -14.43 4.87 -13.19
C THR A 466 -15.23 4.04 -12.20
N PHE A 467 -14.84 4.07 -10.96
CA PHE A 467 -15.45 3.26 -9.92
C PHE A 467 -15.86 4.13 -8.76
N ASP A 468 -17.13 4.10 -8.45
CA ASP A 468 -17.64 4.66 -7.20
C ASP A 468 -17.72 3.55 -6.16
N ILE A 469 -17.08 3.75 -5.02
CA ILE A 469 -17.18 2.79 -3.92
C ILE A 469 -18.57 2.92 -3.31
N ILE A 470 -19.40 1.90 -3.54
CA ILE A 470 -20.77 1.82 -3.03
C ILE A 470 -20.82 1.98 -1.48
N GLY A 471 -19.72 1.79 -0.79
CA GLY A 471 -19.64 1.84 0.67
C GLY A 471 -19.35 3.22 1.29
N GLN A 472 -19.05 4.26 0.49
CA GLN A 472 -18.79 5.61 1.03
C GLN A 472 -19.93 6.60 0.77
N THR A 473 -20.74 6.36 -0.23
CA THR A 473 -21.78 7.30 -0.67
C THR A 473 -23.13 6.66 -0.89
N SER A 474 -23.22 5.35 -0.98
CA SER A 474 -24.46 4.65 -1.19
C SER A 474 -24.59 3.46 -0.25
N VAL A 475 -25.79 3.25 0.11
CA VAL A 475 -26.25 2.16 0.93
C VAL A 475 -25.93 0.87 0.21
N VAL A 476 -25.14 0.02 0.82
CA VAL A 476 -25.17 -1.38 0.49
C VAL A 476 -26.55 -1.87 0.96
N ASP A 477 -27.47 -1.94 0.02
CA ASP A 477 -28.81 -2.42 0.27
C ASP A 477 -28.78 -3.78 0.99
N GLY A 478 -29.69 -3.95 1.93
CA GLY A 478 -29.90 -5.24 2.56
C GLY A 478 -29.19 -5.48 3.88
N PHE A 479 -28.52 -4.49 4.47
CA PHE A 479 -28.04 -4.64 5.83
C PHE A 479 -29.18 -4.83 6.82
N ALA A 480 -29.08 -5.88 7.63
CA ALA A 480 -29.98 -6.10 8.77
C ALA A 480 -29.55 -5.25 9.96
N PHE A 481 -30.25 -4.15 10.17
CA PHE A 481 -29.99 -3.31 11.32
C PHE A 481 -30.14 -4.11 12.62
N PRO A 482 -29.15 -4.13 13.51
CA PRO A 482 -29.18 -4.89 14.75
C PRO A 482 -30.37 -4.52 15.63
N ASN A 483 -30.92 -5.47 16.35
CA ASN A 483 -31.93 -5.15 17.35
C ASN A 483 -31.26 -4.56 18.60
N ILE A 484 -31.34 -3.23 18.70
CA ILE A 484 -30.77 -2.43 19.80
C ILE A 484 -31.80 -2.05 20.86
N THR A 485 -32.99 -2.68 20.88
CA THR A 485 -34.12 -2.21 21.71
C THR A 485 -33.79 -2.24 23.21
N LYS A 486 -33.09 -3.30 23.66
CA LYS A 486 -32.69 -3.46 25.07
C LYS A 486 -31.56 -2.48 25.39
N GLU A 487 -30.50 -2.47 24.61
CA GLU A 487 -29.30 -1.66 24.80
C GLU A 487 -29.64 -0.16 24.79
N LEU A 488 -30.51 0.26 23.87
CA LEU A 488 -30.98 1.65 23.78
C LEU A 488 -31.82 2.03 24.99
N ALA A 489 -32.66 1.12 25.52
CA ALA A 489 -33.43 1.40 26.72
C ALA A 489 -32.55 1.59 27.96
N GLU A 490 -31.51 0.74 28.11
CA GLU A 490 -30.53 0.85 29.19
C GLU A 490 -29.74 2.15 29.10
N ASP A 491 -29.23 2.53 27.91
CA ASP A 491 -28.49 3.78 27.71
C ASP A 491 -29.39 5.00 28.01
N ILE A 492 -30.64 4.98 27.53
CA ILE A 492 -31.58 6.08 27.77
C ILE A 492 -31.88 6.27 29.27
N GLU A 493 -31.93 5.20 30.06
CA GLU A 493 -32.14 5.33 31.49
C GLU A 493 -31.02 6.12 32.17
N THR A 494 -29.76 5.84 31.76
CA THR A 494 -28.60 6.57 32.29
C THR A 494 -28.54 8.03 31.81
N LEU A 495 -29.11 8.31 30.64
CA LEU A 495 -29.06 9.65 30.03
C LEU A 495 -30.09 10.64 30.65
N LYS A 496 -31.07 10.15 31.40
CA LYS A 496 -32.08 11.02 32.07
C LYS A 496 -31.46 12.02 33.05
N GLU A 497 -30.28 11.71 33.58
CA GLU A 497 -29.53 12.61 34.46
C GLU A 497 -28.76 13.70 33.71
N LYS A 498 -28.52 13.52 32.41
CA LYS A 498 -27.66 14.38 31.59
C LYS A 498 -28.42 15.23 30.58
N PHE A 499 -29.55 14.73 30.09
CA PHE A 499 -30.32 15.35 29.02
C PHE A 499 -31.78 15.58 29.41
N SER A 500 -32.36 16.62 28.84
CA SER A 500 -33.78 16.94 29.04
C SER A 500 -34.69 15.86 28.45
N PRO A 501 -35.94 15.74 28.93
CA PRO A 501 -36.92 14.81 28.35
C PRO A 501 -37.16 15.04 26.85
N GLN A 502 -37.06 16.29 26.38
CA GLN A 502 -37.21 16.64 24.97
C GLN A 502 -36.05 16.09 24.12
N GLU A 503 -34.80 16.23 24.59
CA GLU A 503 -33.61 15.69 23.92
C GLU A 503 -33.66 14.16 23.85
N ILE A 504 -34.00 13.51 24.98
CA ILE A 504 -34.15 12.05 25.01
C ILE A 504 -35.21 11.58 24.02
N GLN A 505 -36.33 12.27 23.92
CA GLN A 505 -37.37 11.94 22.94
C GLN A 505 -36.88 12.15 21.50
N SER A 506 -36.06 13.18 21.28
CA SER A 506 -35.40 13.39 19.97
C SER A 506 -34.48 12.24 19.59
N PHE A 507 -33.63 11.77 20.52
CA PHE A 507 -32.75 10.63 20.30
C PHE A 507 -33.56 9.36 19.97
N LYS A 508 -34.62 9.07 20.75
CA LYS A 508 -35.49 7.92 20.46
C LYS A 508 -36.08 7.97 19.04
N LYS A 509 -36.58 9.16 18.64
CA LYS A 509 -37.12 9.37 17.30
C LYS A 509 -36.06 9.17 16.23
N ALA A 510 -34.84 9.64 16.45
CA ALA A 510 -33.72 9.49 15.54
C ALA A 510 -33.36 8.00 15.33
N PHE A 511 -33.21 7.22 16.40
CA PHE A 511 -32.99 5.76 16.28
C PHE A 511 -34.15 5.03 15.62
N GLN A 512 -35.38 5.42 15.86
CA GLN A 512 -36.57 4.88 15.17
C GLN A 512 -36.52 5.18 13.66
N LYS A 513 -36.11 6.41 13.27
CA LYS A 513 -35.90 6.76 11.86
C LYS A 513 -34.84 5.87 11.21
N VAL A 514 -33.69 5.69 11.88
CA VAL A 514 -32.61 4.80 11.39
C VAL A 514 -33.12 3.38 11.19
N LYS A 515 -33.76 2.80 12.20
CA LYS A 515 -34.36 1.45 12.11
C LYS A 515 -35.36 1.33 10.97
N LYS A 516 -36.23 2.32 10.79
CA LYS A 516 -37.21 2.36 9.71
C LYS A 516 -36.52 2.46 8.34
N HIS A 517 -35.49 3.27 8.23
CA HIS A 517 -34.70 3.45 7.01
C HIS A 517 -34.11 2.10 6.54
N PHE A 518 -33.35 1.43 7.39
CA PHE A 518 -32.77 0.12 7.06
C PHE A 518 -33.83 -0.92 6.72
N LYS A 519 -34.93 -0.98 7.44
CA LYS A 519 -36.04 -1.88 7.15
C LYS A 519 -36.69 -1.61 5.78
N THR A 520 -36.78 -0.33 5.39
CA THR A 520 -37.29 0.05 4.06
C THR A 520 -36.31 -0.36 2.98
N MET A 521 -35.01 -0.12 3.18
CA MET A 521 -33.95 -0.48 2.26
C MET A 521 -33.89 -1.99 2.00
N GLN A 522 -34.10 -2.81 3.03
CA GLN A 522 -34.20 -4.26 2.87
C GLN A 522 -35.35 -4.69 1.95
N LYS A 523 -36.48 -3.93 1.96
CA LYS A 523 -37.70 -4.28 1.21
C LYS A 523 -37.70 -3.77 -0.22
N THR A 524 -37.18 -2.57 -0.46
CA THR A 524 -37.36 -1.86 -1.74
C THR A 524 -36.21 -2.10 -2.72
N GLY A 525 -35.03 -2.49 -2.24
CA GLY A 525 -33.86 -2.60 -3.11
C GLY A 525 -33.55 -1.30 -3.88
N PHE A 526 -32.52 -1.32 -4.67
CA PHE A 526 -31.87 -0.20 -5.39
C PHE A 526 -32.78 0.73 -6.25
N ARG A 527 -34.04 0.39 -6.46
CA ARG A 527 -34.91 1.13 -7.42
C ARG A 527 -35.20 2.59 -7.04
N THR A 528 -35.01 2.98 -5.80
CA THR A 528 -35.40 4.32 -5.31
C THR A 528 -34.31 5.37 -5.44
N PHE A 529 -33.03 4.98 -5.55
CA PHE A 529 -31.90 5.91 -5.55
C PHE A 529 -31.47 6.42 -6.92
N ASN A 530 -31.66 5.66 -7.99
CA ASN A 530 -31.31 6.09 -9.36
C ASN A 530 -32.11 7.28 -9.90
N LYS A 531 -33.17 7.71 -9.21
CA LYS A 531 -33.96 8.88 -9.63
C LYS A 531 -33.49 10.23 -9.06
N ILE A 532 -32.62 10.23 -8.05
CA ILE A 532 -32.24 11.46 -7.32
C ILE A 532 -30.91 12.05 -7.84
N TRP A 533 -30.04 11.25 -8.44
CA TRP A 533 -28.68 11.70 -8.79
C TRP A 533 -28.45 12.13 -10.24
N TRP A 534 -29.43 11.95 -11.14
CA TRP A 534 -29.28 12.33 -12.56
C TRP A 534 -29.89 13.69 -12.91
N ASN A 535 -30.37 14.46 -11.94
CA ASN A 535 -30.95 15.79 -12.15
C ASN A 535 -30.23 16.92 -11.38
N GLN A 536 -28.94 16.79 -11.13
CA GLN A 536 -28.12 17.92 -10.65
C GLN A 536 -26.87 18.05 -11.47
#